data_25d7cc7278105198f8627d5d45341646
#
_entry.id   25d7cc7278105198f8627d5d45341646
#
_cell.length_a   1.000
_cell.length_b   1.000
_cell.length_c   1.000
_cell.angle_alpha   90.00
_cell.angle_beta   90.00
_cell.angle_gamma   90.00
#
_symmetry.space_group_name_H-M   'P 1'
#
loop_
_entity.id
_entity.type
_entity.pdbx_description
1 polymer ?
#
loop_
_entity_poly.entity_id
_entity_poly.type
_entity_poly.pdbx_seq_one_letter_code
_entity_poly.pdbx_strand_id
1 'polypeptide(L)'
;MGYKSDPRFWQHKRICVTGGAGFLGSFVLEALKKRGATDVFVPRIEEYDLVNPKDIQRLLDLSQPVIIIHLAALAGGIGANRARPADFFYHNLIMGVQLIHEAWMRNVDKFVAIGTVCAYPKFTPVPFKEENLWAGYPEETNAPYGLAKKMLLVQAQAYREQYGFNAIYLLPVNLYGPRDNFNLETSHVIPALVRKCIEAQERGDNEVVLWGDGSPTREFLYAGDAADGILTATEFYNGSEPVNIGSGQEISIKDLAEKIAHLTGFNGKLVWDTTKPNGQPRRALDTSRATDYFGWQASTHFEEGLQQTIAWYKQNQ
;
A
#
# COMPACT_ATOMS: atom_id res chain seq x y z
N MET A 1 19.96 -1.42 -16.96
CA MET A 1 19.70 -2.87 -17.21
C MET A 1 18.70 -3.32 -16.15
N GLY A 2 17.48 -3.72 -16.53
CA GLY A 2 16.50 -4.22 -15.56
C GLY A 2 16.95 -5.55 -14.99
N TYR A 3 16.90 -5.69 -13.68
CA TYR A 3 17.12 -6.97 -13.00
C TYR A 3 16.03 -7.95 -13.45
N LYS A 4 16.43 -9.09 -13.99
CA LYS A 4 15.47 -10.17 -14.31
C LYS A 4 15.33 -11.07 -13.08
N SER A 5 14.11 -11.27 -12.62
CA SER A 5 13.81 -12.21 -11.54
C SER A 5 14.31 -13.62 -11.89
N ASP A 6 15.01 -14.25 -10.95
CA ASP A 6 15.42 -15.66 -11.08
C ASP A 6 14.36 -16.54 -10.40
N PRO A 7 13.62 -17.36 -11.15
CA PRO A 7 12.64 -18.28 -10.56
C PRO A 7 13.23 -19.16 -9.46
N ARG A 8 14.52 -19.49 -9.55
CA ARG A 8 15.22 -20.29 -8.51
C ARG A 8 15.31 -19.58 -7.17
N PHE A 9 15.27 -18.22 -7.13
CA PHE A 9 15.26 -17.47 -5.89
C PHE A 9 14.03 -17.82 -5.04
N TRP A 10 12.87 -17.99 -5.67
CA TRP A 10 11.59 -18.21 -5.01
C TRP A 10 11.28 -19.69 -4.73
N GLN A 11 11.89 -20.58 -5.51
CA GLN A 11 11.70 -22.03 -5.36
C GLN A 11 12.25 -22.51 -4.01
N HIS A 12 11.50 -23.39 -3.36
CA HIS A 12 11.87 -24.03 -2.07
C HIS A 12 12.02 -23.07 -0.89
N LYS A 13 11.61 -21.79 -1.01
CA LYS A 13 11.58 -20.86 0.11
C LYS A 13 10.19 -20.85 0.73
N ARG A 14 10.15 -21.01 2.05
CA ARG A 14 8.93 -20.82 2.84
C ARG A 14 8.71 -19.33 3.04
N ILE A 15 7.62 -18.81 2.50
CA ILE A 15 7.30 -17.39 2.49
C ILE A 15 6.03 -17.17 3.31
N CYS A 16 6.08 -16.31 4.31
CA CYS A 16 4.88 -15.87 5.01
C CYS A 16 4.45 -14.50 4.49
N VAL A 17 3.19 -14.40 4.01
CA VAL A 17 2.61 -13.14 3.54
C VAL A 17 1.47 -12.76 4.46
N THR A 18 1.74 -11.92 5.46
CA THR A 18 0.68 -11.41 6.33
C THR A 18 -0.16 -10.40 5.56
N GLY A 19 -1.48 -10.44 5.75
CA GLY A 19 -2.39 -9.63 4.92
C GLY A 19 -2.51 -10.13 3.47
N GLY A 20 -2.01 -11.35 3.17
CA GLY A 20 -2.05 -11.94 1.84
C GLY A 20 -3.46 -12.13 1.27
N ALA A 21 -4.46 -12.28 2.13
CA ALA A 21 -5.87 -12.39 1.70
C ALA A 21 -6.55 -11.04 1.43
N GLY A 22 -5.85 -9.91 1.67
CA GLY A 22 -6.37 -8.56 1.41
C GLY A 22 -6.14 -8.10 -0.04
N PHE A 23 -6.48 -6.84 -0.30
CA PHE A 23 -6.37 -6.21 -1.61
C PHE A 23 -4.95 -6.35 -2.21
N LEU A 24 -3.94 -5.67 -1.65
CA LEU A 24 -2.56 -5.76 -2.14
C LEU A 24 -2.02 -7.19 -2.05
N GLY A 25 -2.36 -7.91 -0.98
CA GLY A 25 -1.92 -9.27 -0.75
C GLY A 25 -2.28 -10.23 -1.87
N SER A 26 -3.49 -10.09 -2.43
CA SER A 26 -3.93 -10.93 -3.56
C SER A 26 -3.05 -10.78 -4.81
N PHE A 27 -2.59 -9.55 -5.10
CA PHE A 27 -1.65 -9.29 -6.20
C PHE A 27 -0.24 -9.83 -5.90
N VAL A 28 0.21 -9.70 -4.64
CA VAL A 28 1.50 -10.26 -4.20
C VAL A 28 1.50 -11.78 -4.33
N LEU A 29 0.41 -12.47 -3.95
CA LEU A 29 0.29 -13.91 -4.09
C LEU A 29 0.28 -14.36 -5.57
N GLU A 30 -0.44 -13.66 -6.44
CA GLU A 30 -0.41 -13.91 -7.88
C GLU A 30 0.98 -13.72 -8.48
N ALA A 31 1.67 -12.64 -8.08
CA ALA A 31 3.02 -12.35 -8.54
C ALA A 31 4.05 -13.37 -8.00
N LEU A 32 3.92 -13.83 -6.75
CA LEU A 32 4.74 -14.93 -6.19
C LEU A 32 4.56 -16.21 -6.98
N LYS A 33 3.31 -16.58 -7.27
CA LYS A 33 3.01 -17.76 -8.11
C LYS A 33 3.64 -17.67 -9.49
N LYS A 34 3.53 -16.51 -10.16
CA LYS A 34 4.16 -16.23 -11.46
C LYS A 34 5.69 -16.33 -11.41
N ARG A 35 6.29 -15.96 -10.28
CA ARG A 35 7.76 -16.04 -10.03
C ARG A 35 8.22 -17.44 -9.58
N GLY A 36 7.32 -18.42 -9.46
CA GLY A 36 7.65 -19.81 -9.16
C GLY A 36 7.73 -20.15 -7.67
N ALA A 37 7.18 -19.30 -6.78
CA ALA A 37 7.04 -19.63 -5.36
C ALA A 37 6.04 -20.78 -5.18
N THR A 38 6.42 -21.81 -4.43
CA THR A 38 5.60 -23.03 -4.22
C THR A 38 5.15 -23.21 -2.78
N ASP A 39 5.81 -22.54 -1.83
CA ASP A 39 5.55 -22.68 -0.39
C ASP A 39 5.25 -21.29 0.21
N VAL A 40 3.98 -20.89 0.15
CA VAL A 40 3.51 -19.57 0.61
C VAL A 40 2.43 -19.76 1.68
N PHE A 41 2.74 -19.35 2.91
CA PHE A 41 1.81 -19.35 4.02
C PHE A 41 1.12 -17.99 4.15
N VAL A 42 -0.20 -17.99 4.23
CA VAL A 42 -1.03 -16.78 4.36
C VAL A 42 -1.85 -16.87 5.64
N PRO A 43 -1.42 -16.24 6.73
CA PRO A 43 -2.18 -16.26 7.97
C PRO A 43 -3.48 -15.47 7.84
N ARG A 44 -4.56 -16.03 8.38
CA ARG A 44 -5.87 -15.37 8.50
C ARG A 44 -6.02 -14.81 9.92
N ILE A 45 -6.65 -13.64 10.04
CA ILE A 45 -6.82 -12.97 11.34
C ILE A 45 -7.64 -13.80 12.32
N GLU A 46 -8.57 -14.60 11.81
CA GLU A 46 -9.42 -15.48 12.61
C GLU A 46 -8.63 -16.59 13.33
N GLU A 47 -7.45 -16.91 12.80
CA GLU A 47 -6.55 -17.94 13.35
C GLU A 47 -5.31 -17.34 14.00
N TYR A 48 -4.80 -16.23 13.45
CA TYR A 48 -3.56 -15.59 13.87
C TYR A 48 -3.74 -14.07 13.97
N ASP A 49 -4.18 -13.59 15.15
CA ASP A 49 -4.23 -12.17 15.44
C ASP A 49 -2.82 -11.63 15.74
N LEU A 50 -2.27 -10.85 14.82
CA LEU A 50 -0.91 -10.29 14.96
C LEU A 50 -0.78 -9.23 16.08
N VAL A 51 -1.87 -8.84 16.73
CA VAL A 51 -1.84 -8.04 17.96
C VAL A 51 -1.49 -8.93 19.17
N ASN A 52 -1.80 -10.23 19.10
CA ASN A 52 -1.52 -11.19 20.14
C ASN A 52 -0.13 -11.84 19.93
N PRO A 53 0.85 -11.64 20.83
CA PRO A 53 2.18 -12.22 20.67
C PRO A 53 2.19 -13.76 20.60
N LYS A 54 1.27 -14.44 21.29
CA LYS A 54 1.18 -15.89 21.24
C LYS A 54 0.76 -16.41 19.86
N ASP A 55 -0.09 -15.67 19.17
CA ASP A 55 -0.50 -16.02 17.81
C ASP A 55 0.63 -15.80 16.80
N ILE A 56 1.43 -14.75 16.98
CA ILE A 56 2.65 -14.53 16.17
C ILE A 56 3.64 -15.68 16.38
N GLN A 57 3.89 -16.07 17.63
CA GLN A 57 4.79 -17.19 17.95
C GLN A 57 4.30 -18.48 17.30
N ARG A 58 3.03 -18.83 17.50
CA ARG A 58 2.41 -20.01 16.89
C ARG A 58 2.45 -19.99 15.35
N LEU A 59 2.19 -18.82 14.75
CA LEU A 59 2.31 -18.60 13.31
C LEU A 59 3.71 -18.93 12.81
N LEU A 60 4.74 -18.35 13.44
CA LEU A 60 6.12 -18.50 12.99
C LEU A 60 6.67 -19.88 13.28
N ASP A 61 6.29 -20.51 14.40
CA ASP A 61 6.68 -21.87 14.74
C ASP A 61 6.09 -22.91 13.78
N LEU A 62 4.85 -22.67 13.31
CA LEU A 62 4.19 -23.55 12.33
C LEU A 62 4.74 -23.34 10.90
N SER A 63 4.77 -22.09 10.43
CA SER A 63 5.12 -21.78 9.05
C SER A 63 6.63 -21.78 8.79
N GLN A 64 7.45 -21.58 9.85
CA GLN A 64 8.92 -21.53 9.77
C GLN A 64 9.43 -20.76 8.52
N PRO A 65 9.01 -19.53 8.30
CA PRO A 65 9.31 -18.81 7.05
C PRO A 65 10.79 -18.40 6.99
N VAL A 66 11.37 -18.44 5.81
CA VAL A 66 12.67 -17.81 5.55
C VAL A 66 12.52 -16.37 5.04
N ILE A 67 11.34 -16.04 4.49
CA ILE A 67 10.98 -14.67 4.07
C ILE A 67 9.63 -14.32 4.67
N ILE A 68 9.52 -13.11 5.25
CA ILE A 68 8.24 -12.53 5.67
C ILE A 68 7.97 -11.27 4.86
N ILE A 69 6.81 -11.20 4.20
CA ILE A 69 6.29 -9.99 3.55
C ILE A 69 5.11 -9.50 4.40
N HIS A 70 5.31 -8.41 5.14
CA HIS A 70 4.33 -7.89 6.10
C HIS A 70 3.45 -6.83 5.45
N LEU A 71 2.29 -7.26 4.90
CA LEU A 71 1.29 -6.39 4.29
C LEU A 71 0.11 -6.11 5.23
N ALA A 72 -0.05 -6.91 6.30
CA ALA A 72 -1.16 -6.73 7.23
C ALA A 72 -1.16 -5.31 7.83
N ALA A 73 -2.30 -4.65 7.75
CA ALA A 73 -2.51 -3.33 8.29
C ALA A 73 -4.00 -3.09 8.54
N LEU A 74 -4.31 -2.32 9.57
CA LEU A 74 -5.59 -1.63 9.67
C LEU A 74 -5.48 -0.36 8.81
N ALA A 75 -6.09 -0.36 7.62
CA ALA A 75 -6.01 0.72 6.66
C ALA A 75 -7.41 1.24 6.30
N GLY A 76 -7.49 2.50 5.87
CA GLY A 76 -8.75 3.10 5.46
C GLY A 76 -8.57 4.56 5.05
N GLY A 77 -9.61 5.15 4.45
CA GLY A 77 -9.63 6.55 4.05
C GLY A 77 -9.58 7.54 5.23
N ILE A 78 -9.59 8.84 4.91
CA ILE A 78 -9.50 9.94 5.90
C ILE A 78 -10.60 9.83 6.96
N GLY A 79 -11.84 9.47 6.56
CA GLY A 79 -12.96 9.31 7.48
C GLY A 79 -12.70 8.25 8.56
N ALA A 80 -12.22 7.08 8.17
CA ALA A 80 -11.90 5.99 9.08
C ALA A 80 -10.74 6.35 10.03
N ASN A 81 -9.68 6.99 9.52
CA ASN A 81 -8.56 7.47 10.34
C ASN A 81 -8.99 8.49 11.40
N ARG A 82 -9.87 9.43 11.05
CA ARG A 82 -10.42 10.42 11.99
C ARG A 82 -11.33 9.82 13.05
N ALA A 83 -12.09 8.79 12.68
CA ALA A 83 -13.04 8.14 13.59
C ALA A 83 -12.33 7.23 14.61
N ARG A 84 -11.19 6.62 14.24
CA ARG A 84 -10.53 5.59 15.05
C ARG A 84 -9.00 5.77 15.13
N PRO A 85 -8.49 6.95 15.49
CA PRO A 85 -7.04 7.24 15.45
C PRO A 85 -6.22 6.33 16.38
N ALA A 86 -6.75 5.99 17.56
CA ALA A 86 -6.07 5.11 18.52
C ALA A 86 -5.91 3.69 17.98
N ASP A 87 -6.95 3.14 17.35
CA ASP A 87 -6.90 1.80 16.77
C ASP A 87 -5.90 1.73 15.61
N PHE A 88 -5.92 2.76 14.73
CA PHE A 88 -4.97 2.85 13.62
C PHE A 88 -3.53 2.96 14.08
N PHE A 89 -3.27 3.67 15.19
CA PHE A 89 -1.95 3.72 15.79
C PHE A 89 -1.56 2.40 16.43
N TYR A 90 -2.37 1.92 17.39
CA TYR A 90 -2.02 0.77 18.22
C TYR A 90 -1.85 -0.51 17.40
N HIS A 91 -2.86 -0.87 16.60
CA HIS A 91 -2.82 -2.13 15.87
C HIS A 91 -1.68 -2.17 14.85
N ASN A 92 -1.48 -1.10 14.06
CA ASN A 92 -0.40 -1.10 13.08
C ASN A 92 0.98 -1.09 13.70
N LEU A 93 1.15 -0.42 14.85
CA LEU A 93 2.42 -0.41 15.57
C LEU A 93 2.73 -1.78 16.15
N ILE A 94 1.80 -2.31 16.94
CA ILE A 94 2.05 -3.51 17.74
C ILE A 94 2.23 -4.77 16.87
N MET A 95 1.42 -4.94 15.81
CA MET A 95 1.56 -6.04 14.86
C MET A 95 2.97 -6.07 14.24
N GLY A 96 3.43 -4.93 13.74
CA GLY A 96 4.71 -4.86 13.06
C GLY A 96 5.89 -4.99 13.99
N VAL A 97 5.88 -4.30 15.13
CA VAL A 97 6.97 -4.33 16.13
C VAL A 97 7.17 -5.74 16.68
N GLN A 98 6.10 -6.42 17.06
CA GLN A 98 6.19 -7.78 17.57
C GLN A 98 6.65 -8.77 16.48
N LEU A 99 6.10 -8.65 15.27
CA LEU A 99 6.43 -9.57 14.19
C LEU A 99 7.91 -9.45 13.75
N ILE A 100 8.47 -8.23 13.69
CA ILE A 100 9.91 -8.02 13.43
C ILE A 100 10.77 -8.68 14.52
N HIS A 101 10.39 -8.50 15.80
CA HIS A 101 11.14 -9.10 16.92
C HIS A 101 11.10 -10.61 16.87
N GLU A 102 9.94 -11.21 16.75
CA GLU A 102 9.77 -12.67 16.71
C GLU A 102 10.39 -13.32 15.46
N ALA A 103 10.41 -12.59 14.32
CA ALA A 103 11.10 -13.01 13.10
C ALA A 103 12.62 -13.07 13.30
N TRP A 104 13.19 -12.03 13.93
CA TRP A 104 14.61 -12.02 14.28
C TRP A 104 14.97 -13.16 15.24
N MET A 105 14.18 -13.37 16.29
CA MET A 105 14.42 -14.46 17.28
C MET A 105 14.42 -15.86 16.64
N ARG A 106 13.75 -16.02 15.50
CA ARG A 106 13.67 -17.29 14.75
C ARG A 106 14.59 -17.36 13.54
N ASN A 107 15.55 -16.41 13.42
CA ASN A 107 16.51 -16.35 12.34
C ASN A 107 15.84 -16.35 10.94
N VAL A 108 14.75 -15.58 10.77
CA VAL A 108 14.17 -15.34 9.45
C VAL A 108 15.20 -14.61 8.59
N ASP A 109 15.46 -15.11 7.39
CA ASP A 109 16.53 -14.58 6.51
C ASP A 109 16.21 -13.16 6.01
N LYS A 110 14.93 -12.87 5.74
CA LYS A 110 14.51 -11.57 5.22
C LYS A 110 13.14 -11.15 5.70
N PHE A 111 13.04 -9.90 6.13
CA PHE A 111 11.78 -9.24 6.49
C PHE A 111 11.51 -8.04 5.59
N VAL A 112 10.32 -8.00 4.97
CA VAL A 112 9.87 -6.89 4.14
C VAL A 112 8.75 -6.15 4.86
N ALA A 113 9.07 -4.99 5.39
CA ALA A 113 8.10 -4.11 6.04
C ALA A 113 7.51 -3.14 5.03
N ILE A 114 6.17 -3.07 4.97
CA ILE A 114 5.48 -2.11 4.12
C ILE A 114 5.08 -0.89 4.96
N GLY A 115 5.64 0.25 4.61
CA GLY A 115 5.31 1.56 5.13
C GLY A 115 4.11 2.20 4.43
N THR A 116 4.11 3.53 4.39
CA THR A 116 3.05 4.32 3.75
C THR A 116 3.53 5.72 3.39
N VAL A 117 3.03 6.29 2.31
CA VAL A 117 3.24 7.71 1.97
C VAL A 117 2.71 8.66 3.08
N CYS A 118 1.76 8.22 3.90
CA CYS A 118 1.26 8.98 5.05
C CYS A 118 2.30 9.19 6.17
N ALA A 119 3.46 8.54 6.11
CA ALA A 119 4.57 8.74 7.04
C ALA A 119 5.36 10.03 6.79
N TYR A 120 5.21 10.62 5.60
CA TYR A 120 5.89 11.87 5.25
C TYR A 120 5.30 13.08 5.98
N PRO A 121 6.12 14.08 6.31
CA PRO A 121 5.64 15.34 6.89
C PRO A 121 4.63 16.03 5.98
N LYS A 122 3.70 16.77 6.59
CA LYS A 122 2.63 17.50 5.89
C LYS A 122 3.15 18.47 4.83
N PHE A 123 4.28 19.13 5.11
CA PHE A 123 4.88 20.15 4.26
C PHE A 123 6.17 19.66 3.56
N THR A 124 6.23 18.38 3.22
CA THR A 124 7.36 17.83 2.45
C THR A 124 7.37 18.43 1.04
N PRO A 125 8.54 18.89 0.53
CA PRO A 125 8.69 19.27 -0.86
C PRO A 125 8.30 18.12 -1.82
N VAL A 126 7.59 18.45 -2.90
CA VAL A 126 7.15 17.44 -3.90
C VAL A 126 8.11 17.46 -5.09
N PRO A 127 8.57 16.31 -5.58
CA PRO A 127 8.28 14.95 -5.14
C PRO A 127 8.95 14.61 -3.79
N PHE A 128 8.28 13.77 -2.98
CA PHE A 128 8.77 13.37 -1.65
C PHE A 128 9.97 12.44 -1.77
N LYS A 129 11.10 12.87 -1.23
CA LYS A 129 12.32 12.05 -1.13
C LYS A 129 12.40 11.40 0.25
N GLU A 130 12.96 10.21 0.31
CA GLU A 130 13.03 9.41 1.54
C GLU A 130 13.81 10.11 2.67
N GLU A 131 14.77 10.98 2.33
CA GLU A 131 15.51 11.81 3.29
C GLU A 131 14.58 12.76 4.07
N ASN A 132 13.45 13.14 3.48
CA ASN A 132 12.50 14.08 4.09
C ASN A 132 11.57 13.42 5.12
N LEU A 133 11.62 12.10 5.31
CA LEU A 133 10.76 11.39 6.26
C LEU A 133 10.79 11.99 7.67
N TRP A 134 11.94 12.53 8.10
CA TRP A 134 12.15 13.05 9.46
C TRP A 134 12.07 14.58 9.54
N ALA A 135 11.74 15.28 8.46
CA ALA A 135 11.75 16.75 8.41
C ALA A 135 10.56 17.43 9.10
N GLY A 136 9.63 16.66 9.68
CA GLY A 136 8.47 17.23 10.38
C GLY A 136 7.41 16.19 10.76
N TYR A 137 6.24 16.71 11.18
CA TYR A 137 5.09 15.89 11.57
C TYR A 137 4.17 15.58 10.37
N PRO A 138 3.61 14.38 10.27
CA PRO A 138 2.67 14.03 9.20
C PRO A 138 1.38 14.85 9.25
N GLU A 139 0.57 14.75 8.21
CA GLU A 139 -0.76 15.36 8.19
C GLU A 139 -1.63 14.77 9.33
N GLU A 140 -2.27 15.62 10.11
CA GLU A 140 -2.83 15.32 11.43
C GLU A 140 -3.84 14.18 11.42
N THR A 141 -4.66 14.08 10.36
CA THR A 141 -5.69 13.02 10.28
C THR A 141 -5.10 11.64 10.05
N ASN A 142 -3.97 11.56 9.37
CA ASN A 142 -3.28 10.32 9.05
C ASN A 142 -2.05 10.06 9.94
N ALA A 143 -1.67 11.04 10.78
CA ALA A 143 -0.45 10.97 11.58
C ALA A 143 -0.37 9.72 12.47
N PRO A 144 -1.44 9.30 13.20
CA PRO A 144 -1.38 8.09 14.01
C PRO A 144 -1.01 6.85 13.20
N TYR A 145 -1.65 6.64 12.05
CA TYR A 145 -1.33 5.55 11.13
C TYR A 145 0.08 5.69 10.54
N GLY A 146 0.39 6.88 10.01
CA GLY A 146 1.68 7.15 9.37
C GLY A 146 2.86 6.94 10.32
N LEU A 147 2.76 7.42 11.57
CA LEU A 147 3.80 7.24 12.59
C LEU A 147 3.93 5.79 13.03
N ALA A 148 2.81 5.08 13.26
CA ALA A 148 2.85 3.66 13.58
C ALA A 148 3.64 2.86 12.55
N LYS A 149 3.36 3.09 11.26
CA LYS A 149 4.08 2.44 10.16
C LYS A 149 5.54 2.89 10.07
N LYS A 150 5.83 4.17 10.32
CA LYS A 150 7.18 4.74 10.29
C LYS A 150 8.10 4.15 11.37
N MET A 151 7.56 3.77 12.55
CA MET A 151 8.35 3.15 13.61
C MET A 151 8.93 1.80 13.20
N LEU A 152 8.33 1.10 12.25
CA LEU A 152 8.89 -0.14 11.71
C LEU A 152 10.20 0.09 10.96
N LEU A 153 10.39 1.27 10.32
CA LEU A 153 11.66 1.66 9.74
C LEU A 153 12.76 1.77 10.81
N VAL A 154 12.44 2.47 11.92
CA VAL A 154 13.40 2.62 13.03
C VAL A 154 13.82 1.27 13.58
N GLN A 155 12.85 0.38 13.81
CA GLN A 155 13.14 -0.96 14.32
C GLN A 155 13.94 -1.79 13.32
N ALA A 156 13.59 -1.76 12.04
CA ALA A 156 14.33 -2.47 10.99
C ALA A 156 15.79 -2.04 10.93
N GLN A 157 16.06 -0.73 11.00
CA GLN A 157 17.41 -0.16 11.01
C GLN A 157 18.17 -0.55 12.28
N ALA A 158 17.57 -0.41 13.47
CA ALA A 158 18.19 -0.78 14.75
C ALA A 158 18.53 -2.27 14.82
N TYR A 159 17.63 -3.14 14.33
CA TYR A 159 17.88 -4.59 14.31
C TYR A 159 18.95 -4.99 13.31
N ARG A 160 19.05 -4.27 12.20
CA ARG A 160 20.12 -4.45 11.23
C ARG A 160 21.47 -4.06 11.83
N GLU A 161 21.54 -2.88 12.48
CA GLU A 161 22.77 -2.37 13.10
C GLU A 161 23.28 -3.29 14.22
N GLN A 162 22.39 -3.70 15.11
CA GLN A 162 22.74 -4.47 16.29
C GLN A 162 22.93 -5.96 16.02
N TYR A 163 22.13 -6.55 15.13
CA TYR A 163 22.02 -8.00 14.96
C TYR A 163 22.30 -8.48 13.53
N GLY A 164 22.53 -7.57 12.58
CA GLY A 164 22.66 -7.93 11.16
C GLY A 164 21.35 -8.41 10.50
N PHE A 165 20.17 -8.18 11.13
CA PHE A 165 18.91 -8.66 10.63
C PHE A 165 18.52 -8.00 9.31
N ASN A 166 18.27 -8.78 8.27
CA ASN A 166 17.96 -8.28 6.94
C ASN A 166 16.49 -7.87 6.83
N ALA A 167 16.14 -6.73 7.42
CA ALA A 167 14.84 -6.09 7.26
C ALA A 167 14.96 -4.93 6.26
N ILE A 168 14.06 -4.86 5.28
CA ILE A 168 13.91 -3.74 4.34
C ILE A 168 12.58 -3.03 4.54
N TYR A 169 12.51 -1.75 4.16
CA TYR A 169 11.33 -0.93 4.36
C TYR A 169 10.93 -0.22 3.06
N LEU A 170 9.71 -0.47 2.59
CA LEU A 170 9.18 0.05 1.34
C LEU A 170 7.98 0.96 1.59
N LEU A 171 7.91 2.07 0.88
CA LEU A 171 6.89 3.12 1.04
C LEU A 171 6.02 3.20 -0.23
N PRO A 172 4.96 2.39 -0.35
CA PRO A 172 4.03 2.53 -1.46
C PRO A 172 3.24 3.84 -1.37
N VAL A 173 2.97 4.42 -2.55
CA VAL A 173 2.01 5.51 -2.71
C VAL A 173 0.57 4.98 -2.63
N ASN A 174 -0.44 5.82 -2.93
CA ASN A 174 -1.84 5.39 -2.94
C ASN A 174 -2.05 4.28 -3.98
N LEU A 175 -2.48 3.11 -3.53
CA LEU A 175 -2.73 1.96 -4.38
C LEU A 175 -4.16 1.97 -4.91
N TYR A 176 -4.37 1.38 -6.08
CA TYR A 176 -5.68 1.14 -6.67
C TYR A 176 -5.65 -0.12 -7.54
N GLY A 177 -6.81 -0.72 -7.80
CA GLY A 177 -6.93 -1.90 -8.65
C GLY A 177 -8.18 -2.73 -8.38
N PRO A 178 -8.36 -3.83 -9.11
CA PRO A 178 -9.35 -4.86 -8.81
C PRO A 178 -9.25 -5.34 -7.35
N ARG A 179 -10.39 -5.67 -6.74
CA ARG A 179 -10.46 -6.16 -5.33
C ARG A 179 -10.15 -5.12 -4.26
N ASP A 180 -10.04 -3.83 -4.63
CA ASP A 180 -9.94 -2.75 -3.64
C ASP A 180 -11.23 -2.64 -2.80
N ASN A 181 -11.18 -1.85 -1.75
CA ASN A 181 -12.35 -1.58 -0.90
C ASN A 181 -13.26 -0.51 -1.53
N PHE A 182 -14.45 -0.91 -1.99
CA PHE A 182 -15.45 0.00 -2.60
C PHE A 182 -16.50 0.50 -1.61
N ASN A 183 -16.39 0.26 -0.31
CA ASN A 183 -17.30 0.81 0.69
C ASN A 183 -17.12 2.33 0.80
N LEU A 184 -18.17 3.11 0.56
CA LEU A 184 -18.10 4.58 0.50
C LEU A 184 -17.67 5.26 1.81
N GLU A 185 -17.82 4.61 2.95
CA GLU A 185 -17.42 5.15 4.26
C GLU A 185 -15.92 4.96 4.54
N THR A 186 -15.33 3.89 3.99
CA THR A 186 -13.96 3.46 4.35
C THR A 186 -12.99 3.43 3.18
N SER A 187 -13.49 3.54 1.93
CA SER A 187 -12.67 3.44 0.72
C SER A 187 -11.79 4.66 0.47
N HIS A 188 -10.78 4.44 -0.37
CA HIS A 188 -9.99 5.49 -0.98
C HIS A 188 -10.72 6.15 -2.16
N VAL A 189 -10.12 7.21 -2.72
CA VAL A 189 -10.79 8.08 -3.71
C VAL A 189 -11.14 7.35 -5.01
N ILE A 190 -10.26 6.53 -5.58
CA ILE A 190 -10.53 5.83 -6.86
C ILE A 190 -11.71 4.86 -6.72
N PRO A 191 -11.72 3.90 -5.78
CA PRO A 191 -12.87 3.00 -5.64
C PRO A 191 -14.18 3.75 -5.29
N ALA A 192 -14.11 4.83 -4.49
CA ALA A 192 -15.30 5.65 -4.22
C ALA A 192 -15.84 6.32 -5.47
N LEU A 193 -15.00 6.89 -6.33
CA LEU A 193 -15.40 7.52 -7.60
C LEU A 193 -15.97 6.50 -8.57
N VAL A 194 -15.30 5.35 -8.74
CA VAL A 194 -15.78 4.26 -9.61
C VAL A 194 -17.19 3.82 -9.21
N ARG A 195 -17.37 3.53 -7.92
CA ARG A 195 -18.66 3.12 -7.38
C ARG A 195 -19.75 4.19 -7.59
N LYS A 196 -19.46 5.44 -7.20
CA LYS A 196 -20.41 6.55 -7.35
C LYS A 196 -20.86 6.75 -8.81
N CYS A 197 -19.91 6.75 -9.75
CA CYS A 197 -20.23 6.97 -11.16
C CYS A 197 -21.03 5.80 -11.75
N ILE A 198 -20.70 4.56 -11.41
CA ILE A 198 -21.43 3.39 -11.91
C ILE A 198 -22.86 3.35 -11.34
N GLU A 199 -23.01 3.47 -10.01
CA GLU A 199 -24.33 3.48 -9.38
C GLU A 199 -25.20 4.65 -9.85
N ALA A 200 -24.63 5.85 -10.08
CA ALA A 200 -25.34 6.99 -10.62
C ALA A 200 -25.80 6.75 -12.06
N GLN A 201 -24.95 6.14 -12.89
CA GLN A 201 -25.33 5.76 -14.26
C GLN A 201 -26.48 4.75 -14.26
N GLU A 202 -26.43 3.72 -13.43
CA GLU A 202 -27.45 2.66 -13.32
C GLU A 202 -28.79 3.21 -12.84
N ARG A 203 -28.79 4.19 -11.93
CA ARG A 203 -30.03 4.87 -11.46
C ARG A 203 -30.55 5.94 -12.41
N GLY A 204 -29.76 6.34 -13.42
CA GLY A 204 -30.07 7.46 -14.29
C GLY A 204 -29.95 8.83 -13.61
N ASP A 205 -29.10 8.94 -12.60
CA ASP A 205 -28.84 10.19 -11.88
C ASP A 205 -28.19 11.23 -12.82
N ASN A 206 -28.56 12.49 -12.69
CA ASN A 206 -27.99 13.58 -13.50
C ASN A 206 -26.73 14.18 -12.90
N GLU A 207 -26.37 13.82 -11.66
CA GLU A 207 -25.20 14.36 -10.98
C GLU A 207 -24.58 13.39 -9.97
N VAL A 208 -23.26 13.55 -9.76
CA VAL A 208 -22.50 12.89 -8.70
C VAL A 208 -21.82 13.97 -7.84
N VAL A 209 -22.10 13.95 -6.52
CA VAL A 209 -21.51 14.89 -5.57
C VAL A 209 -20.16 14.38 -5.08
N LEU A 210 -19.13 15.23 -5.22
CA LEU A 210 -17.74 14.99 -4.84
C LEU A 210 -17.30 16.00 -3.76
N TRP A 211 -16.40 15.59 -2.88
CA TRP A 211 -15.90 16.44 -1.81
C TRP A 211 -14.76 17.36 -2.27
N GLY A 212 -14.74 18.59 -1.73
CA GLY A 212 -13.72 19.60 -2.01
C GLY A 212 -13.97 20.34 -3.31
N ASP A 213 -12.90 20.79 -3.96
CA ASP A 213 -12.93 21.54 -5.23
C ASP A 213 -12.22 20.81 -6.39
N GLY A 214 -11.66 19.62 -6.12
CA GLY A 214 -10.94 18.82 -7.10
C GLY A 214 -9.50 19.28 -7.40
N SER A 215 -9.04 20.38 -6.81
CA SER A 215 -7.69 20.93 -7.07
C SER A 215 -6.52 20.09 -6.54
N PRO A 216 -6.64 19.32 -5.42
CA PRO A 216 -5.52 18.53 -4.94
C PRO A 216 -5.03 17.52 -5.98
N THR A 217 -3.71 17.30 -6.00
CA THR A 217 -3.11 16.29 -6.86
C THR A 217 -2.62 15.10 -6.05
N ARG A 218 -2.68 13.93 -6.65
CA ARG A 218 -2.26 12.66 -6.05
C ARG A 218 -1.53 11.82 -7.09
N GLU A 219 -0.62 11.03 -6.57
CA GLU A 219 -0.04 9.92 -7.30
C GLU A 219 -0.76 8.63 -6.91
N PHE A 220 -0.98 7.78 -7.91
CA PHE A 220 -1.60 6.47 -7.76
C PHE A 220 -0.74 5.40 -8.41
N LEU A 221 -0.66 4.23 -7.77
CA LEU A 221 0.07 3.09 -8.29
C LEU A 221 -0.87 1.88 -8.41
N TYR A 222 -0.85 1.24 -9.58
CA TYR A 222 -1.60 0.01 -9.78
C TYR A 222 -1.09 -1.09 -8.86
N ALA A 223 -1.99 -1.83 -8.21
CA ALA A 223 -1.62 -2.83 -7.20
C ALA A 223 -0.78 -3.97 -7.76
N GLY A 224 -0.93 -4.28 -9.06
CA GLY A 224 -0.06 -5.24 -9.74
C GLY A 224 1.39 -4.78 -9.84
N ASP A 225 1.61 -3.50 -10.17
CA ASP A 225 2.96 -2.91 -10.18
C ASP A 225 3.54 -2.82 -8.77
N ALA A 226 2.71 -2.45 -7.77
CA ALA A 226 3.15 -2.43 -6.38
C ALA A 226 3.62 -3.82 -5.92
N ALA A 227 2.87 -4.87 -6.25
CA ALA A 227 3.25 -6.25 -5.95
C ALA A 227 4.57 -6.64 -6.64
N ASP A 228 4.73 -6.27 -7.91
CA ASP A 228 5.97 -6.52 -8.66
C ASP A 228 7.16 -5.79 -8.03
N GLY A 229 7.01 -4.51 -7.66
CA GLY A 229 8.02 -3.72 -6.97
C GLY A 229 8.43 -4.28 -5.61
N ILE A 230 7.45 -4.70 -4.80
CA ILE A 230 7.69 -5.36 -3.51
C ILE A 230 8.51 -6.65 -3.69
N LEU A 231 8.15 -7.49 -4.65
CA LEU A 231 8.87 -8.74 -4.89
C LEU A 231 10.25 -8.51 -5.49
N THR A 232 10.40 -7.53 -6.38
CA THR A 232 11.71 -7.15 -6.94
C THR A 232 12.64 -6.63 -5.83
N ALA A 233 12.14 -5.76 -4.95
CA ALA A 233 12.90 -5.34 -3.77
C ALA A 233 13.21 -6.52 -2.83
N THR A 234 12.28 -7.45 -2.65
CA THR A 234 12.52 -8.66 -1.84
C THR A 234 13.68 -9.49 -2.39
N GLU A 235 13.78 -9.61 -3.71
CA GLU A 235 14.82 -10.40 -4.37
C GLU A 235 16.19 -9.69 -4.39
N PHE A 236 16.21 -8.39 -4.70
CA PHE A 236 17.46 -7.69 -5.05
C PHE A 236 17.92 -6.63 -4.03
N TYR A 237 17.06 -6.15 -3.16
CA TYR A 237 17.41 -5.09 -2.22
C TYR A 237 17.67 -5.62 -0.81
N ASN A 238 18.85 -5.31 -0.27
CA ASN A 238 19.26 -5.69 1.09
C ASN A 238 19.78 -4.49 1.90
N GLY A 239 19.44 -3.26 1.48
CA GLY A 239 19.88 -2.05 2.17
C GLY A 239 19.03 -1.70 3.40
N SER A 240 19.51 -0.73 4.18
CA SER A 240 18.82 -0.17 5.36
C SER A 240 17.94 1.02 5.02
N GLU A 241 18.19 1.65 3.87
CA GLU A 241 17.47 2.86 3.47
C GLU A 241 16.02 2.54 3.09
N PRO A 242 15.06 3.41 3.47
CA PRO A 242 13.70 3.28 2.97
C PRO A 242 13.64 3.53 1.46
N VAL A 243 12.71 2.88 0.76
CA VAL A 243 12.54 3.03 -0.68
C VAL A 243 11.09 3.31 -1.03
N ASN A 244 10.85 4.39 -1.75
CA ASN A 244 9.56 4.74 -2.31
C ASN A 244 9.15 3.80 -3.45
N ILE A 245 7.90 3.36 -3.45
CA ILE A 245 7.30 2.53 -4.49
C ILE A 245 6.11 3.31 -5.07
N GLY A 246 6.31 3.90 -6.23
CA GLY A 246 5.35 4.78 -6.87
C GLY A 246 5.38 4.71 -8.40
N SER A 247 4.47 5.44 -9.03
CA SER A 247 4.38 5.54 -10.49
C SER A 247 5.17 6.74 -11.05
N GLY A 248 5.49 7.72 -10.18
CA GLY A 248 6.06 8.99 -10.59
C GLY A 248 5.09 9.91 -11.36
N GLN A 249 3.79 9.55 -11.44
CA GLN A 249 2.78 10.30 -12.18
C GLN A 249 1.75 10.91 -11.24
N GLU A 250 1.55 12.21 -11.35
CA GLU A 250 0.62 12.99 -10.54
C GLU A 250 -0.61 13.39 -11.36
N ILE A 251 -1.81 13.28 -10.79
CA ILE A 251 -3.07 13.69 -11.42
C ILE A 251 -3.91 14.48 -10.43
N SER A 252 -4.65 15.51 -10.89
CA SER A 252 -5.62 16.21 -10.04
C SER A 252 -6.83 15.34 -9.75
N ILE A 253 -7.47 15.54 -8.60
CA ILE A 253 -8.71 14.82 -8.26
C ILE A 253 -9.82 15.16 -9.25
N LYS A 254 -9.80 16.37 -9.82
CA LYS A 254 -10.73 16.78 -10.86
C LYS A 254 -10.53 15.94 -12.14
N ASP A 255 -9.32 15.90 -12.68
CA ASP A 255 -9.02 15.14 -13.91
C ASP A 255 -9.26 13.63 -13.70
N LEU A 256 -8.96 13.13 -12.51
CA LEU A 256 -9.25 11.75 -12.11
C LEU A 256 -10.75 11.46 -12.16
N ALA A 257 -11.58 12.34 -11.58
CA ALA A 257 -13.03 12.18 -11.55
C ALA A 257 -13.64 12.24 -12.95
N GLU A 258 -13.18 13.19 -13.80
CA GLU A 258 -13.59 13.30 -15.20
C GLU A 258 -13.21 12.05 -16.00
N LYS A 259 -11.99 11.54 -15.81
CA LYS A 259 -11.51 10.31 -16.46
C LYS A 259 -12.35 9.09 -16.03
N ILE A 260 -12.65 8.93 -14.73
CA ILE A 260 -13.49 7.82 -14.23
C ILE A 260 -14.92 7.95 -14.74
N ALA A 261 -15.52 9.15 -14.73
CA ALA A 261 -16.86 9.38 -15.30
C ALA A 261 -16.91 8.95 -16.78
N HIS A 262 -15.93 9.35 -17.58
CA HIS A 262 -15.82 8.94 -18.98
C HIS A 262 -15.70 7.41 -19.13
N LEU A 263 -14.79 6.77 -18.39
CA LEU A 263 -14.54 5.32 -18.49
C LEU A 263 -15.71 4.46 -17.97
N THR A 264 -16.51 4.98 -17.04
CA THR A 264 -17.72 4.29 -16.54
C THR A 264 -18.91 4.49 -17.44
N GLY A 265 -18.90 5.50 -18.32
CA GLY A 265 -20.01 5.92 -19.17
C GLY A 265 -21.00 6.85 -18.46
N PHE A 266 -20.65 7.42 -17.31
CA PHE A 266 -21.48 8.41 -16.64
C PHE A 266 -21.43 9.74 -17.39
N ASN A 267 -22.61 10.20 -17.86
CA ASN A 267 -22.76 11.42 -18.66
C ASN A 267 -23.38 12.60 -17.89
N GLY A 268 -23.62 12.43 -16.58
CA GLY A 268 -24.13 13.48 -15.71
C GLY A 268 -23.06 14.50 -15.28
N LYS A 269 -23.42 15.40 -14.40
CA LYS A 269 -22.52 16.44 -13.89
C LYS A 269 -21.74 15.96 -12.67
N LEU A 270 -20.46 16.31 -12.58
CA LEU A 270 -19.66 16.21 -11.36
C LEU A 270 -19.82 17.51 -10.57
N VAL A 271 -20.44 17.43 -9.38
CA VAL A 271 -20.74 18.58 -8.52
C VAL A 271 -19.81 18.55 -7.30
N TRP A 272 -19.13 19.67 -7.04
CA TRP A 272 -18.15 19.77 -5.96
C TRP A 272 -18.75 20.40 -4.70
N ASP A 273 -18.73 19.67 -3.60
CA ASP A 273 -19.09 20.17 -2.26
C ASP A 273 -17.86 20.78 -1.57
N THR A 274 -17.67 22.08 -1.78
CA THR A 274 -16.53 22.84 -1.23
C THR A 274 -16.61 23.05 0.28
N THR A 275 -17.70 22.65 0.94
CA THR A 275 -17.78 22.63 2.42
C THR A 275 -16.97 21.50 3.03
N LYS A 276 -16.58 20.52 2.23
CA LYS A 276 -15.75 19.38 2.62
C LYS A 276 -14.27 19.70 2.39
N PRO A 277 -13.35 19.13 3.21
CA PRO A 277 -11.93 19.42 3.11
C PRO A 277 -11.29 18.82 1.85
N ASN A 278 -10.34 19.53 1.27
CA ASN A 278 -9.51 19.07 0.14
C ASN A 278 -8.41 18.07 0.58
N GLY A 279 -8.02 18.07 1.84
CA GLY A 279 -6.84 17.35 2.32
C GLY A 279 -5.52 18.05 1.92
N GLN A 280 -4.42 17.30 1.88
CA GLN A 280 -3.09 17.83 1.52
C GLN A 280 -3.08 18.26 0.04
N PRO A 281 -2.53 19.46 -0.32
CA PRO A 281 -2.59 19.97 -1.69
C PRO A 281 -1.94 19.08 -2.74
N ARG A 282 -0.70 18.59 -2.48
CA ARG A 282 0.05 17.74 -3.40
C ARG A 282 0.67 16.55 -2.67
N ARG A 283 0.72 15.39 -3.35
CA ARG A 283 1.39 14.19 -2.84
C ARG A 283 1.86 13.32 -4.00
N ALA A 284 3.18 13.32 -4.23
CA ALA A 284 3.86 12.48 -5.20
C ALA A 284 5.24 12.09 -4.67
N LEU A 285 5.72 10.90 -5.03
CA LEU A 285 6.98 10.34 -4.56
C LEU A 285 8.10 10.53 -5.59
N ASP A 286 9.31 10.75 -5.11
CA ASP A 286 10.52 10.48 -5.87
C ASP A 286 10.76 8.96 -5.86
N THR A 287 10.83 8.35 -7.03
CA THR A 287 10.98 6.89 -7.19
C THR A 287 12.38 6.47 -7.69
N SER A 288 13.33 7.40 -7.69
CA SER A 288 14.68 7.15 -8.19
C SER A 288 15.40 6.02 -7.47
N ARG A 289 15.25 5.90 -6.14
CA ARG A 289 15.86 4.80 -5.37
C ARG A 289 15.41 3.41 -5.81
N ALA A 290 14.14 3.23 -6.17
CA ALA A 290 13.65 1.94 -6.66
C ALA A 290 14.34 1.54 -7.98
N THR A 291 14.55 2.52 -8.86
CA THR A 291 15.31 2.33 -10.10
C THR A 291 16.79 2.05 -9.83
N ASP A 292 17.41 2.84 -8.97
CA ASP A 292 18.86 2.80 -8.72
C ASP A 292 19.27 1.53 -7.94
N TYR A 293 18.47 1.12 -6.96
CA TYR A 293 18.85 0.03 -6.06
C TYR A 293 18.45 -1.37 -6.57
N PHE A 294 17.36 -1.47 -7.32
CA PHE A 294 16.89 -2.78 -7.83
C PHE A 294 16.20 -2.72 -9.21
N GLY A 295 16.43 -1.63 -9.96
CA GLY A 295 16.04 -1.52 -11.38
C GLY A 295 14.55 -1.58 -11.64
N TRP A 296 13.70 -1.21 -10.65
CA TRP A 296 12.24 -1.27 -10.78
C TRP A 296 11.62 0.08 -11.12
N GLN A 297 10.61 0.04 -11.99
CA GLN A 297 9.71 1.14 -12.33
C GLN A 297 8.31 0.58 -12.58
N ALA A 298 7.28 1.36 -12.26
CA ALA A 298 5.91 1.02 -12.61
C ALA A 298 5.74 0.95 -14.13
N SER A 299 4.99 -0.04 -14.61
CA SER A 299 4.84 -0.32 -16.04
C SER A 299 3.41 -0.21 -16.56
N THR A 300 2.41 -0.31 -15.69
CA THR A 300 0.99 -0.25 -16.06
C THR A 300 0.57 1.18 -16.37
N HIS A 301 0.05 1.43 -17.56
CA HIS A 301 -0.55 2.72 -17.88
C HIS A 301 -1.75 3.00 -16.98
N PHE A 302 -1.84 4.25 -16.47
CA PHE A 302 -2.86 4.62 -15.49
C PHE A 302 -4.28 4.33 -15.96
N GLU A 303 -4.59 4.64 -17.22
CA GLU A 303 -5.91 4.39 -17.81
C GLU A 303 -6.21 2.89 -17.94
N GLU A 304 -5.23 2.08 -18.29
CA GLU A 304 -5.37 0.61 -18.34
C GLU A 304 -5.70 0.05 -16.94
N GLY A 305 -4.99 0.49 -15.91
CA GLY A 305 -5.28 0.10 -14.53
C GLY A 305 -6.68 0.52 -14.07
N LEU A 306 -7.15 1.71 -14.45
CA LEU A 306 -8.53 2.16 -14.19
C LEU A 306 -9.55 1.29 -14.90
N GLN A 307 -9.35 0.97 -16.18
CA GLN A 307 -10.24 0.10 -16.95
C GLN A 307 -10.37 -1.28 -16.31
N GLN A 308 -9.26 -1.88 -15.89
CA GLN A 308 -9.26 -3.17 -15.17
C GLN A 308 -10.04 -3.07 -13.84
N THR A 309 -9.86 -1.97 -13.10
CA THR A 309 -10.54 -1.74 -11.83
C THR A 309 -12.05 -1.60 -12.02
N ILE A 310 -12.46 -0.81 -13.00
CA ILE A 310 -13.87 -0.58 -13.37
C ILE A 310 -14.53 -1.88 -13.86
N ALA A 311 -13.84 -2.61 -14.74
CA ALA A 311 -14.35 -3.88 -15.25
C ALA A 311 -14.57 -4.90 -14.14
N TRP A 312 -13.61 -5.00 -13.20
CA TRP A 312 -13.74 -5.88 -12.05
C TRP A 312 -14.93 -5.49 -11.16
N TYR A 313 -15.10 -4.19 -10.87
CA TYR A 313 -16.20 -3.73 -10.04
C TYR A 313 -17.56 -4.06 -10.67
N LYS A 314 -17.74 -3.80 -11.98
CA LYS A 314 -18.97 -4.15 -12.73
C LYS A 314 -19.32 -5.64 -12.70
N GLN A 315 -18.32 -6.52 -12.57
CA GLN A 315 -18.52 -7.96 -12.51
C GLN A 315 -18.79 -8.51 -11.10
N ASN A 316 -18.50 -7.73 -10.05
CA ASN A 316 -18.50 -8.19 -8.66
C ASN A 316 -19.34 -7.30 -7.71
N GLN A 317 -20.28 -6.49 -8.26
CA GLN A 317 -21.24 -5.71 -7.46
C GLN A 317 -22.27 -6.61 -6.80
#